data_5e88959657cc1699b70d49f53d2e995b
#
_entry.id   5e88959657cc1699b70d49f53d2e995b
#
_cell.length_a   1.000
_cell.length_b   1.000
_cell.length_c   1.000
_cell.angle_alpha   90.00
_cell.angle_beta   90.00
_cell.angle_gamma   90.00
#
_symmetry.space_group_name_H-M   'P 1'
#
loop_
_entity.id
_entity.type
_entity.pdbx_description
1 polymer ?
#
loop_
_entity_poly.entity_id
_entity_poly.type
_entity_poly.pdbx_seq_one_letter_code
_entity_poly.pdbx_strand_id
1 'polypeptide(L)'
;MSKIKTALIVGASRGLGFAIAEELLKRDWKVIGTVREGKRTKLHELAEKWTGKLRVQYLDMTIPTQIEGLKSNLIGESLDLLFVNAGVANDKGMQETIGEISTEEFVRVMVTNTLFPMRVLERLAENVRQGGVVGVMSSGQGSIADNENGGNDVYRASKAALNMIVRSFAVREGKDRALLLLAPGWIKTDMGGQEARFSVEEVIGDIVDTIVAQEGKAGLRYLDRFGKPIRW
;
A
#
# COMPACT_ATOMS: atom_id res chain seq x y z
N MET A 1 -4.94 -30.05 5.20
CA MET A 1 -5.54 -28.81 4.70
C MET A 1 -4.51 -27.68 4.84
N SER A 2 -4.20 -26.93 3.80
CA SER A 2 -3.32 -25.76 3.92
C SER A 2 -3.96 -24.73 4.83
N LYS A 3 -3.18 -24.12 5.72
CA LYS A 3 -3.64 -23.04 6.59
C LYS A 3 -4.18 -21.88 5.74
N ILE A 4 -5.39 -21.40 6.02
CA ILE A 4 -5.95 -20.21 5.36
C ILE A 4 -5.07 -19.01 5.72
N LYS A 5 -4.58 -18.29 4.70
CA LYS A 5 -3.71 -17.12 4.86
C LYS A 5 -4.50 -15.89 5.27
N THR A 6 -3.88 -14.98 6.01
CA THR A 6 -4.49 -13.75 6.50
C THR A 6 -3.72 -12.53 6.01
N ALA A 7 -4.43 -11.57 5.44
CA ALA A 7 -3.89 -10.29 4.96
C ALA A 7 -4.47 -9.11 5.74
N LEU A 8 -3.62 -8.14 6.07
CA LEU A 8 -4.02 -6.80 6.50
C LEU A 8 -3.78 -5.81 5.35
N ILE A 9 -4.86 -5.20 4.87
CA ILE A 9 -4.80 -4.18 3.79
C ILE A 9 -5.15 -2.82 4.38
N VAL A 10 -4.16 -1.95 4.47
CA VAL A 10 -4.32 -0.60 5.00
C VAL A 10 -4.72 0.35 3.87
N GLY A 11 -5.89 1.01 4.03
CA GLY A 11 -6.48 1.87 3.00
C GLY A 11 -7.28 1.09 1.96
N ALA A 12 -8.24 0.27 2.42
CA ALA A 12 -9.07 -0.61 1.58
C ALA A 12 -10.47 -0.06 1.27
N SER A 13 -10.76 1.22 1.54
CA SER A 13 -12.09 1.79 1.35
C SER A 13 -12.53 1.92 -0.11
N ARG A 14 -11.58 2.06 -1.04
CA ARG A 14 -11.79 2.26 -2.49
C ARG A 14 -10.54 1.97 -3.30
N GLY A 15 -10.65 2.08 -4.62
CA GLY A 15 -9.54 1.99 -5.58
C GLY A 15 -8.76 0.67 -5.46
N LEU A 16 -7.45 0.73 -5.63
CA LEU A 16 -6.60 -0.45 -5.62
C LEU A 16 -6.61 -1.20 -4.29
N GLY A 17 -6.68 -0.51 -3.15
CA GLY A 17 -6.72 -1.18 -1.85
C GLY A 17 -7.97 -2.03 -1.66
N PHE A 18 -9.13 -1.54 -2.12
CA PHE A 18 -10.38 -2.30 -2.14
C PHE A 18 -10.25 -3.52 -3.09
N ALA A 19 -9.74 -3.30 -4.29
CA ALA A 19 -9.59 -4.35 -5.28
C ALA A 19 -8.61 -5.45 -4.84
N ILE A 20 -7.50 -5.10 -4.17
CA ILE A 20 -6.58 -6.07 -3.57
C ILE A 20 -7.30 -6.91 -2.51
N ALA A 21 -8.08 -6.26 -1.64
CA ALA A 21 -8.84 -6.96 -0.61
C ALA A 21 -9.85 -7.94 -1.21
N GLU A 22 -10.62 -7.51 -2.23
CA GLU A 22 -11.59 -8.36 -2.92
C GLU A 22 -10.92 -9.53 -3.66
N GLU A 23 -9.82 -9.27 -4.36
CA GLU A 23 -9.09 -10.31 -5.09
C GLU A 23 -8.48 -11.36 -4.16
N LEU A 24 -7.95 -10.96 -3.00
CA LEU A 24 -7.46 -11.89 -1.99
C LEU A 24 -8.58 -12.77 -1.41
N LEU A 25 -9.78 -12.21 -1.19
CA LEU A 25 -10.96 -12.98 -0.76
C LEU A 25 -11.36 -14.03 -1.80
N LYS A 26 -11.34 -13.69 -3.10
CA LYS A 26 -11.59 -14.64 -4.21
C LYS A 26 -10.58 -15.79 -4.23
N ARG A 27 -9.36 -15.54 -3.75
CA ARG A 27 -8.26 -16.54 -3.61
C ARG A 27 -8.26 -17.25 -2.26
N ASP A 28 -9.38 -17.23 -1.55
CA ASP A 28 -9.61 -17.93 -0.27
C ASP A 28 -8.76 -17.44 0.91
N TRP A 29 -8.33 -16.17 0.89
CA TRP A 29 -7.68 -15.54 2.04
C TRP A 29 -8.71 -14.99 3.03
N LYS A 30 -8.31 -14.87 4.29
CA LYS A 30 -8.94 -13.96 5.24
C LYS A 30 -8.34 -12.58 5.08
N VAL A 31 -9.18 -11.55 5.10
CA VAL A 31 -8.74 -10.16 4.93
C VAL A 31 -9.19 -9.31 6.11
N ILE A 32 -8.28 -8.52 6.62
CA ILE A 32 -8.56 -7.39 7.51
C ILE A 32 -8.33 -6.13 6.67
N GLY A 33 -9.39 -5.41 6.37
CA GLY A 33 -9.28 -4.18 5.58
C GLY A 33 -9.51 -2.95 6.44
N THR A 34 -8.71 -1.89 6.25
CA THR A 34 -8.92 -0.67 7.03
C THR A 34 -9.60 0.41 6.22
N VAL A 35 -10.46 1.16 6.89
CA VAL A 35 -11.13 2.38 6.40
C VAL A 35 -11.01 3.47 7.45
N ARG A 36 -11.16 4.74 7.05
CA ARG A 36 -11.32 5.83 8.01
C ARG A 36 -12.73 5.81 8.60
N GLU A 37 -12.86 6.20 9.86
CA GLU A 37 -14.15 6.34 10.51
C GLU A 37 -15.05 7.38 9.82
N GLY A 38 -16.36 7.20 9.87
CA GLY A 38 -17.36 8.18 9.46
C GLY A 38 -18.37 7.68 8.44
N LYS A 39 -17.96 7.23 7.25
CA LYS A 39 -18.91 6.83 6.19
C LYS A 39 -18.83 5.32 5.89
N ARG A 40 -20.00 4.75 5.61
CA ARG A 40 -20.07 3.40 5.03
C ARG A 40 -19.38 3.40 3.66
N THR A 41 -18.53 2.41 3.42
CA THR A 41 -17.75 2.26 2.19
C THR A 41 -18.08 0.94 1.50
N LYS A 42 -17.64 0.76 0.25
CA LYS A 42 -17.76 -0.51 -0.48
C LYS A 42 -17.17 -1.70 0.29
N LEU A 43 -16.16 -1.46 1.14
CA LEU A 43 -15.56 -2.52 1.95
C LEU A 43 -16.55 -3.07 3.00
N HIS A 44 -17.43 -2.26 3.56
CA HIS A 44 -18.47 -2.71 4.48
C HIS A 44 -19.49 -3.59 3.77
N GLU A 45 -19.89 -3.23 2.54
CA GLU A 45 -20.80 -4.05 1.71
C GLU A 45 -20.16 -5.38 1.32
N LEU A 46 -18.85 -5.34 1.04
CA LEU A 46 -18.08 -6.55 0.74
C LEU A 46 -18.00 -7.47 1.98
N ALA A 47 -17.86 -6.91 3.19
CA ALA A 47 -17.78 -7.68 4.43
C ALA A 47 -19.10 -8.44 4.73
N GLU A 48 -20.24 -7.90 4.36
CA GLU A 48 -21.52 -8.58 4.47
C GLU A 48 -21.60 -9.81 3.56
N LYS A 49 -21.01 -9.74 2.36
CA LYS A 49 -20.95 -10.87 1.41
C LYS A 49 -19.92 -11.92 1.82
N TRP A 50 -18.86 -11.52 2.50
CA TRP A 50 -17.75 -12.39 2.90
C TRP A 50 -17.67 -12.55 4.43
N THR A 51 -18.82 -12.82 5.06
CA THR A 51 -18.94 -13.03 6.51
C THR A 51 -17.96 -14.09 7.00
N GLY A 52 -17.20 -13.75 8.07
CA GLY A 52 -16.17 -14.62 8.64
C GLY A 52 -14.83 -14.62 7.87
N LYS A 53 -14.76 -14.05 6.66
CA LYS A 53 -13.52 -13.92 5.88
C LYS A 53 -13.02 -12.49 5.78
N LEU A 54 -13.88 -11.48 5.77
CA LEU A 54 -13.51 -10.07 5.77
C LEU A 54 -13.91 -9.39 7.08
N ARG A 55 -12.94 -8.75 7.73
CA ARG A 55 -13.12 -7.91 8.91
C ARG A 55 -12.74 -6.47 8.58
N VAL A 56 -13.63 -5.52 8.83
CA VAL A 56 -13.34 -4.08 8.68
C VAL A 56 -12.80 -3.54 9.99
N GLN A 57 -11.73 -2.76 9.93
CA GLN A 57 -11.12 -2.03 11.03
C GLN A 57 -11.04 -0.54 10.70
N TYR A 58 -11.12 0.31 11.74
CA TYR A 58 -10.98 1.74 11.56
C TYR A 58 -9.52 2.17 11.78
N LEU A 59 -8.99 2.92 10.83
CA LEU A 59 -7.65 3.46 10.90
C LEU A 59 -7.54 4.75 10.10
N ASP A 60 -7.25 5.84 10.79
CA ASP A 60 -6.64 7.02 10.21
C ASP A 60 -5.14 7.01 10.55
N MET A 61 -4.28 6.83 9.53
CA MET A 61 -2.83 6.76 9.71
C MET A 61 -2.22 8.09 10.20
N THR A 62 -2.98 9.20 10.14
CA THR A 62 -2.56 10.49 10.69
C THR A 62 -2.60 10.53 12.21
N ILE A 63 -3.33 9.59 12.84
CA ILE A 63 -3.58 9.50 14.27
C ILE A 63 -2.79 8.33 14.86
N PRO A 64 -1.62 8.56 15.49
CA PRO A 64 -0.76 7.49 16.00
C PRO A 64 -1.46 6.53 16.97
N THR A 65 -2.37 7.03 17.80
CA THR A 65 -3.12 6.20 18.76
C THR A 65 -4.04 5.19 18.09
N GLN A 66 -4.53 5.47 16.88
CA GLN A 66 -5.32 4.49 16.11
C GLN A 66 -4.46 3.37 15.55
N ILE A 67 -3.19 3.62 15.24
CA ILE A 67 -2.25 2.56 14.83
C ILE A 67 -2.00 1.62 16.02
N GLU A 68 -1.79 2.15 17.22
CA GLU A 68 -1.64 1.35 18.44
C GLU A 68 -2.92 0.57 18.78
N GLY A 69 -4.09 1.18 18.59
CA GLY A 69 -5.38 0.51 18.73
C GLY A 69 -5.54 -0.66 17.75
N LEU A 70 -5.17 -0.46 16.48
CA LEU A 70 -5.18 -1.54 15.49
C LEU A 70 -4.20 -2.66 15.88
N LYS A 71 -2.98 -2.31 16.33
CA LYS A 71 -2.01 -3.29 16.82
C LYS A 71 -2.59 -4.14 17.97
N SER A 72 -3.26 -3.51 18.90
CA SER A 72 -3.93 -4.20 20.01
C SER A 72 -5.03 -5.15 19.53
N ASN A 73 -5.79 -4.76 18.51
CA ASN A 73 -6.83 -5.61 17.90
C ASN A 73 -6.26 -6.80 17.10
N LEU A 74 -4.96 -6.79 16.82
CA LEU A 74 -4.24 -7.87 16.13
C LEU A 74 -3.51 -8.82 17.08
N ILE A 75 -3.64 -8.65 18.41
CA ILE A 75 -3.02 -9.57 19.39
C ILE A 75 -3.53 -11.00 19.14
N GLY A 76 -2.57 -11.93 18.98
CA GLY A 76 -2.87 -13.34 18.67
C GLY A 76 -3.11 -13.63 17.18
N GLU A 77 -3.16 -12.61 16.32
CA GLU A 77 -3.21 -12.77 14.87
C GLU A 77 -1.80 -12.92 14.29
N SER A 78 -1.64 -13.85 13.37
CA SER A 78 -0.43 -14.02 12.58
C SER A 78 -0.74 -13.70 11.14
N LEU A 79 -0.20 -12.61 10.63
CA LEU A 79 -0.42 -12.16 9.26
C LEU A 79 0.54 -12.86 8.29
N ASP A 80 0.04 -13.25 7.13
CA ASP A 80 0.85 -13.67 5.99
C ASP A 80 1.24 -12.47 5.11
N LEU A 81 0.41 -11.42 5.13
CA LEU A 81 0.59 -10.20 4.35
C LEU A 81 0.16 -8.97 5.16
N LEU A 82 1.02 -7.97 5.23
CA LEU A 82 0.69 -6.58 5.54
C LEU A 82 0.91 -5.75 4.27
N PHE A 83 -0.12 -5.07 3.78
CA PHE A 83 0.01 -4.21 2.60
C PHE A 83 -0.57 -2.82 2.84
N VAL A 84 0.28 -1.79 2.75
CA VAL A 84 -0.11 -0.38 2.91
C VAL A 84 -0.33 0.24 1.54
N ASN A 85 -1.60 0.51 1.20
CA ASN A 85 -2.00 1.06 -0.10
C ASN A 85 -2.24 2.58 -0.08
N ALA A 86 -2.47 3.17 1.07
CA ALA A 86 -2.88 4.57 1.18
C ALA A 86 -1.81 5.54 0.64
N GLY A 87 -2.27 6.57 -0.06
CA GLY A 87 -1.45 7.64 -0.61
C GLY A 87 -2.32 8.72 -1.24
N VAL A 88 -1.72 9.85 -1.59
CA VAL A 88 -2.37 11.00 -2.24
C VAL A 88 -1.49 11.54 -3.36
N ALA A 89 -2.13 12.19 -4.36
CA ALA A 89 -1.45 13.07 -5.31
C ALA A 89 -1.64 14.54 -4.88
N ASN A 90 -0.95 15.47 -5.52
CA ASN A 90 -1.20 16.89 -5.32
C ASN A 90 -2.54 17.30 -5.95
N ASP A 91 -3.21 18.27 -5.33
CA ASP A 91 -4.60 18.64 -5.66
C ASP A 91 -4.72 19.27 -7.06
N LYS A 92 -3.72 20.05 -7.49
CA LYS A 92 -3.71 20.68 -8.83
C LYS A 92 -3.17 19.78 -9.95
N GLY A 93 -2.82 18.53 -9.61
CA GLY A 93 -2.42 17.53 -10.59
C GLY A 93 -0.95 17.58 -11.02
N MET A 94 -0.64 16.88 -12.11
CA MET A 94 0.73 16.53 -12.51
C MET A 94 1.58 17.68 -13.06
N GLN A 95 0.97 18.79 -13.45
CA GLN A 95 1.69 19.90 -14.11
C GLN A 95 2.13 21.00 -13.14
N GLU A 96 1.68 20.97 -11.88
CA GLU A 96 2.11 21.92 -10.86
C GLU A 96 3.59 21.69 -10.54
N THR A 97 4.40 22.73 -10.80
CA THR A 97 5.85 22.70 -10.54
C THR A 97 6.16 22.90 -9.06
N ILE A 98 7.38 22.54 -8.65
CA ILE A 98 7.82 22.73 -7.25
C ILE A 98 7.81 24.21 -6.83
N GLY A 99 7.97 25.15 -7.76
CA GLY A 99 7.91 26.59 -7.48
C GLY A 99 6.50 27.15 -7.28
N GLU A 100 5.49 26.42 -7.68
CA GLU A 100 4.06 26.85 -7.62
C GLU A 100 3.30 26.23 -6.45
N ILE A 101 3.81 25.12 -5.90
CA ILE A 101 3.12 24.40 -4.82
C ILE A 101 3.22 25.16 -3.50
N SER A 102 2.13 25.17 -2.72
CA SER A 102 2.16 25.74 -1.38
C SER A 102 2.92 24.83 -0.41
N THR A 103 3.47 25.43 0.66
CA THR A 103 4.15 24.68 1.71
C THR A 103 3.21 23.65 2.36
N GLU A 104 1.95 24.02 2.58
CA GLU A 104 0.94 23.17 3.18
C GLU A 104 0.66 21.93 2.31
N GLU A 105 0.54 22.11 1.00
CA GLU A 105 0.31 21.02 0.06
C GLU A 105 1.54 20.13 -0.06
N PHE A 106 2.74 20.72 -0.14
CA PHE A 106 4.00 19.97 -0.09
C PHE A 106 4.07 19.07 1.16
N VAL A 107 3.82 19.66 2.34
CA VAL A 107 3.83 18.92 3.61
C VAL A 107 2.75 17.84 3.61
N ARG A 108 1.54 18.13 3.14
CA ARG A 108 0.43 17.15 3.07
C ARG A 108 0.83 15.92 2.25
N VAL A 109 1.37 16.11 1.04
CA VAL A 109 1.76 15.01 0.17
C VAL A 109 2.93 14.23 0.73
N MET A 110 3.98 14.92 1.19
CA MET A 110 5.17 14.29 1.76
C MET A 110 4.82 13.46 3.00
N VAL A 111 4.09 14.02 3.95
CA VAL A 111 3.75 13.34 5.21
C VAL A 111 2.82 12.16 4.94
N THR A 112 1.80 12.34 4.09
CA THR A 112 0.82 11.28 3.79
C THR A 112 1.45 10.10 3.05
N ASN A 113 2.33 10.37 2.08
CA ASN A 113 2.91 9.31 1.25
C ASN A 113 4.15 8.65 1.86
N THR A 114 4.80 9.31 2.83
CA THR A 114 6.08 8.86 3.38
C THR A 114 5.98 8.50 4.85
N LEU A 115 5.65 9.47 5.71
CA LEU A 115 5.69 9.29 7.16
C LEU A 115 4.60 8.31 7.64
N PHE A 116 3.38 8.48 7.17
CA PHE A 116 2.26 7.68 7.68
C PHE A 116 2.35 6.20 7.30
N PRO A 117 2.67 5.81 6.04
CA PRO A 117 2.94 4.41 5.72
C PRO A 117 4.05 3.83 6.58
N MET A 118 5.11 4.58 6.83
CA MET A 118 6.22 4.09 7.64
C MET A 118 5.86 3.90 9.10
N ARG A 119 5.04 4.77 9.70
CA ARG A 119 4.51 4.57 11.06
C ARG A 119 3.72 3.25 11.17
N VAL A 120 2.93 2.94 10.15
CA VAL A 120 2.20 1.66 10.09
C VAL A 120 3.17 0.48 10.02
N LEU A 121 4.18 0.54 9.14
CA LEU A 121 5.16 -0.53 9.02
C LEU A 121 5.93 -0.75 10.33
N GLU A 122 6.48 0.31 10.91
CA GLU A 122 7.26 0.24 12.17
C GLU A 122 6.46 -0.39 13.32
N ARG A 123 5.14 -0.23 13.33
CA ARG A 123 4.28 -0.73 14.41
C ARG A 123 3.67 -2.11 14.13
N LEU A 124 3.40 -2.45 12.87
CA LEU A 124 2.62 -3.64 12.54
C LEU A 124 3.41 -4.73 11.79
N ALA A 125 4.63 -4.45 11.31
CA ALA A 125 5.41 -5.46 10.58
C ALA A 125 5.73 -6.69 11.44
N GLU A 126 5.87 -6.55 12.75
CA GLU A 126 6.11 -7.67 13.65
C GLU A 126 4.94 -8.68 13.71
N ASN A 127 3.70 -8.26 13.39
CA ASN A 127 2.56 -9.15 13.28
C ASN A 127 2.62 -10.07 12.04
N VAL A 128 3.50 -9.75 11.08
CA VAL A 128 3.73 -10.59 9.91
C VAL A 128 4.70 -11.70 10.27
N ARG A 129 4.28 -12.95 10.04
CA ARG A 129 5.11 -14.13 10.33
C ARG A 129 6.43 -14.14 9.54
N GLN A 130 7.37 -14.97 9.98
CA GLN A 130 8.55 -15.29 9.18
C GLN A 130 8.15 -15.80 7.79
N GLY A 131 8.85 -15.33 6.75
CA GLY A 131 8.56 -15.64 5.35
C GLY A 131 7.32 -14.93 4.79
N GLY A 132 6.54 -14.22 5.62
CA GLY A 132 5.42 -13.40 5.15
C GLY A 132 5.87 -12.16 4.39
N VAL A 133 4.90 -11.40 3.88
CA VAL A 133 5.15 -10.23 3.01
C VAL A 133 4.72 -8.95 3.72
N VAL A 134 5.59 -7.94 3.71
CA VAL A 134 5.29 -6.55 4.10
C VAL A 134 5.43 -5.68 2.85
N GLY A 135 4.32 -5.19 2.33
CA GLY A 135 4.28 -4.41 1.11
C GLY A 135 3.78 -2.99 1.29
N VAL A 136 4.26 -2.09 0.46
CA VAL A 136 3.78 -0.72 0.36
C VAL A 136 3.52 -0.36 -1.10
N MET A 137 2.41 0.32 -1.35
CA MET A 137 2.13 0.88 -2.67
C MET A 137 3.05 2.08 -2.93
N SER A 138 4.03 1.85 -3.77
CA SER A 138 4.91 2.89 -4.30
C SER A 138 4.40 3.36 -5.68
N SER A 139 5.30 3.78 -6.54
CA SER A 139 5.01 4.20 -7.91
C SER A 139 6.30 4.11 -8.73
N GLY A 140 6.22 3.83 -10.02
CA GLY A 140 7.36 3.99 -10.93
C GLY A 140 7.92 5.42 -10.93
N GLN A 141 7.09 6.40 -10.57
CA GLN A 141 7.52 7.79 -10.40
C GLN A 141 8.41 8.01 -9.16
N GLY A 142 8.54 7.04 -8.26
CA GLY A 142 9.51 7.06 -7.16
C GLY A 142 10.93 6.64 -7.58
N SER A 143 11.13 6.19 -8.82
CA SER A 143 12.46 5.94 -9.38
C SER A 143 13.13 7.24 -9.77
N ILE A 144 14.29 7.52 -9.19
CA ILE A 144 15.14 8.66 -9.58
C ILE A 144 15.81 8.35 -10.93
N ALA A 145 16.28 7.11 -11.08
CA ALA A 145 16.99 6.67 -12.29
C ALA A 145 16.12 6.63 -13.55
N ASP A 146 14.79 6.44 -13.40
CA ASP A 146 13.83 6.39 -14.51
C ASP A 146 13.09 7.73 -14.71
N ASN A 147 13.52 8.81 -14.03
CA ASN A 147 12.89 10.13 -14.17
C ASN A 147 13.48 10.91 -15.35
N GLU A 148 13.09 10.54 -16.56
CA GLU A 148 13.55 11.20 -17.80
C GLU A 148 12.63 12.34 -18.24
N ASN A 149 11.37 12.37 -17.78
CA ASN A 149 10.34 13.30 -18.29
C ASN A 149 9.98 14.43 -17.32
N GLY A 150 10.43 14.38 -16.07
CA GLY A 150 10.05 15.36 -15.04
C GLY A 150 8.55 15.36 -14.73
N GLY A 151 8.06 16.51 -14.21
CA GLY A 151 6.66 16.73 -13.80
C GLY A 151 6.27 15.95 -12.55
N ASN A 152 5.16 16.33 -11.95
CA ASN A 152 4.65 15.67 -10.74
C ASN A 152 5.66 15.72 -9.56
N ASP A 153 6.40 16.82 -9.45
CA ASP A 153 7.63 16.93 -8.67
C ASP A 153 7.46 16.47 -7.22
N VAL A 154 6.42 16.94 -6.54
CA VAL A 154 6.20 16.62 -5.14
C VAL A 154 5.75 15.17 -4.94
N TYR A 155 4.91 14.66 -5.82
CA TYR A 155 4.50 13.26 -5.77
C TYR A 155 5.71 12.33 -5.99
N ARG A 156 6.55 12.61 -7.02
CA ARG A 156 7.80 11.87 -7.27
C ARG A 156 8.72 11.91 -6.06
N ALA A 157 8.96 13.11 -5.51
CA ALA A 157 9.78 13.30 -4.33
C ALA A 157 9.24 12.48 -3.14
N SER A 158 7.92 12.47 -2.92
CA SER A 158 7.30 11.71 -1.83
C SER A 158 7.46 10.19 -1.99
N LYS A 159 7.36 9.67 -3.23
CA LYS A 159 7.54 8.25 -3.50
C LYS A 159 9.01 7.83 -3.48
N ALA A 160 9.93 8.69 -3.91
CA ALA A 160 11.36 8.47 -3.74
C ALA A 160 11.77 8.47 -2.26
N ALA A 161 11.24 9.41 -1.47
CA ALA A 161 11.43 9.45 -0.02
C ALA A 161 10.87 8.19 0.67
N LEU A 162 9.68 7.73 0.29
CA LEU A 162 9.11 6.46 0.77
C LEU A 162 10.05 5.29 0.46
N ASN A 163 10.53 5.19 -0.79
CA ASN A 163 11.45 4.14 -1.23
C ASN A 163 12.73 4.13 -0.37
N MET A 164 13.31 5.31 -0.10
CA MET A 164 14.51 5.46 0.72
C MET A 164 14.25 5.00 2.16
N ILE A 165 13.15 5.43 2.78
CA ILE A 165 12.87 5.10 4.18
C ILE A 165 12.52 3.61 4.33
N VAL A 166 11.79 3.01 3.39
CA VAL A 166 11.55 1.56 3.37
C VAL A 166 12.85 0.79 3.20
N ARG A 167 13.80 1.29 2.40
CA ARG A 167 15.14 0.69 2.28
C ARG A 167 15.90 0.74 3.60
N SER A 168 15.85 1.85 4.33
CA SER A 168 16.45 1.96 5.67
C SER A 168 15.80 1.00 6.67
N PHE A 169 14.47 0.88 6.63
CA PHE A 169 13.71 -0.10 7.42
C PHE A 169 14.14 -1.54 7.10
N ALA A 170 14.32 -1.86 5.82
CA ALA A 170 14.70 -3.17 5.35
C ALA A 170 16.06 -3.64 5.87
N VAL A 171 17.00 -2.73 6.06
CA VAL A 171 18.33 -3.05 6.65
C VAL A 171 18.19 -3.50 8.10
N ARG A 172 17.23 -2.93 8.84
CA ARG A 172 16.99 -3.30 10.24
C ARG A 172 16.11 -4.53 10.39
N GLU A 173 15.03 -4.63 9.61
CA GLU A 173 13.91 -5.55 9.85
C GLU A 173 13.67 -6.57 8.71
N GLY A 174 14.39 -6.46 7.59
CA GLY A 174 14.14 -7.25 6.37
C GLY A 174 14.77 -8.63 6.32
N LYS A 175 15.36 -9.14 7.41
CA LYS A 175 16.12 -10.41 7.37
C LYS A 175 15.24 -11.64 7.16
N ASP A 176 14.04 -11.65 7.72
CA ASP A 176 13.18 -12.84 7.80
C ASP A 176 11.85 -12.68 7.05
N ARG A 177 11.62 -11.53 6.41
CA ARG A 177 10.38 -11.20 5.69
C ARG A 177 10.69 -10.65 4.31
N ALA A 178 9.77 -10.84 3.38
CA ALA A 178 9.80 -10.15 2.10
C ALA A 178 9.29 -8.71 2.30
N LEU A 179 10.08 -7.74 1.86
CA LEU A 179 9.69 -6.34 1.81
C LEU A 179 9.47 -5.94 0.35
N LEU A 180 8.31 -5.37 0.04
CA LEU A 180 7.91 -5.02 -1.31
C LEU A 180 7.52 -3.56 -1.43
N LEU A 181 8.20 -2.84 -2.31
CA LEU A 181 7.72 -1.60 -2.90
C LEU A 181 7.09 -1.95 -4.25
N LEU A 182 5.78 -1.74 -4.39
CA LEU A 182 5.05 -2.10 -5.61
C LEU A 182 4.66 -0.86 -6.40
N ALA A 183 5.02 -0.83 -7.68
CA ALA A 183 4.59 0.19 -8.63
C ALA A 183 3.53 -0.42 -9.58
N PRO A 184 2.24 -0.10 -9.40
CA PRO A 184 1.15 -0.75 -10.13
C PRO A 184 1.02 -0.30 -11.59
N GLY A 185 1.62 0.85 -11.94
CA GLY A 185 1.39 1.58 -13.19
C GLY A 185 0.38 2.71 -13.03
N TRP A 186 -0.05 3.31 -14.14
CA TRP A 186 -1.05 4.38 -14.15
C TRP A 186 -2.44 3.79 -14.39
N ILE A 187 -3.28 3.83 -13.35
CA ILE A 187 -4.51 3.06 -13.27
C ILE A 187 -5.70 3.98 -13.01
N LYS A 188 -6.83 3.74 -13.70
CA LYS A 188 -8.08 4.48 -13.55
C LYS A 188 -8.66 4.30 -12.16
N THR A 189 -8.41 5.27 -11.31
CA THR A 189 -8.91 5.43 -9.95
C THR A 189 -9.19 6.91 -9.72
N ASP A 190 -9.79 7.27 -8.59
CA ASP A 190 -9.97 8.68 -8.23
C ASP A 190 -8.64 9.48 -8.23
N MET A 191 -7.53 8.82 -7.91
CA MET A 191 -6.19 9.41 -7.95
C MET A 191 -5.59 9.45 -9.35
N GLY A 192 -5.75 8.38 -10.12
CA GLY A 192 -5.13 8.25 -11.44
C GLY A 192 -5.85 9.00 -12.56
N GLY A 193 -7.12 9.36 -12.33
CA GLY A 193 -7.96 10.03 -13.33
C GLY A 193 -8.47 9.08 -14.41
N GLN A 194 -9.34 9.62 -15.28
CA GLN A 194 -9.95 8.86 -16.38
C GLN A 194 -8.99 8.61 -17.55
N GLU A 195 -7.98 9.47 -17.70
CA GLU A 195 -6.94 9.37 -18.73
C GLU A 195 -5.91 8.27 -18.45
N ALA A 196 -6.00 7.62 -17.28
CA ALA A 196 -5.08 6.54 -16.94
C ALA A 196 -5.22 5.38 -17.94
N ARG A 197 -4.08 4.70 -18.18
CA ARG A 197 -3.96 3.72 -19.26
C ARG A 197 -4.74 2.44 -19.03
N PHE A 198 -4.88 2.00 -17.77
CA PHE A 198 -5.44 0.69 -17.43
C PHE A 198 -6.60 0.83 -16.45
N SER A 199 -7.61 -0.02 -16.57
CA SER A 199 -8.63 -0.17 -15.53
C SER A 199 -8.10 -1.00 -14.36
N VAL A 200 -8.82 -0.95 -13.23
CA VAL A 200 -8.47 -1.77 -12.04
C VAL A 200 -8.62 -3.25 -12.37
N GLU A 201 -9.66 -3.62 -13.09
CA GLU A 201 -10.00 -4.99 -13.48
C GLU A 201 -8.91 -5.63 -14.34
N GLU A 202 -8.28 -4.84 -15.23
CA GLU A 202 -7.20 -5.30 -16.10
C GLU A 202 -5.90 -5.63 -15.35
N VAL A 203 -5.67 -5.02 -14.18
CA VAL A 203 -4.35 -5.08 -13.52
C VAL A 203 -4.36 -5.78 -12.16
N ILE A 204 -5.54 -5.98 -11.56
CA ILE A 204 -5.61 -6.44 -10.17
C ILE A 204 -5.04 -7.85 -9.98
N GLY A 205 -5.25 -8.72 -10.96
CA GLY A 205 -4.69 -10.08 -10.96
C GLY A 205 -3.17 -10.05 -10.87
N ASP A 206 -2.50 -9.31 -11.79
CA ASP A 206 -1.04 -9.18 -11.84
C ASP A 206 -0.47 -8.55 -10.55
N ILE A 207 -1.17 -7.54 -10.01
CA ILE A 207 -0.79 -6.88 -8.75
C ILE A 207 -0.76 -7.89 -7.60
N VAL A 208 -1.84 -8.64 -7.43
CA VAL A 208 -1.94 -9.62 -6.33
C VAL A 208 -0.98 -10.79 -6.56
N ASP A 209 -0.81 -11.26 -7.79
CA ASP A 209 0.18 -12.28 -8.13
C ASP A 209 1.60 -11.85 -7.75
N THR A 210 1.97 -10.62 -8.09
CA THR A 210 3.27 -10.05 -7.74
C THR A 210 3.45 -9.96 -6.22
N ILE A 211 2.42 -9.53 -5.47
CA ILE A 211 2.46 -9.45 -4.01
C ILE A 211 2.66 -10.84 -3.40
N VAL A 212 1.80 -11.80 -3.74
CA VAL A 212 1.84 -13.13 -3.11
C VAL A 212 3.07 -13.93 -3.51
N ALA A 213 3.61 -13.70 -4.71
CA ALA A 213 4.84 -14.32 -5.19
C ALA A 213 6.08 -13.90 -4.39
N GLN A 214 6.00 -12.89 -3.52
CA GLN A 214 7.12 -12.51 -2.65
C GLN A 214 7.25 -13.39 -1.41
N GLU A 215 6.25 -14.16 -1.06
CA GLU A 215 6.29 -15.05 0.11
C GLU A 215 7.55 -15.93 0.10
N GLY A 216 8.23 -15.99 1.23
CA GLY A 216 9.49 -16.73 1.37
C GLY A 216 10.73 -16.06 0.76
N LYS A 217 10.59 -14.94 0.09
CA LYS A 217 11.71 -14.23 -0.54
C LYS A 217 12.16 -13.06 0.33
N ALA A 218 12.92 -13.33 1.39
CA ALA A 218 13.42 -12.30 2.30
C ALA A 218 14.17 -11.17 1.59
N GLY A 219 14.15 -9.98 2.22
CA GLY A 219 14.78 -8.77 1.74
C GLY A 219 13.86 -7.88 0.90
N LEU A 220 14.36 -6.69 0.52
CA LEU A 220 13.60 -5.66 -0.16
C LEU A 220 13.68 -5.79 -1.69
N ARG A 221 12.51 -5.65 -2.32
CA ARG A 221 12.37 -5.54 -3.78
C ARG A 221 11.51 -4.34 -4.14
N TYR A 222 11.89 -3.65 -5.21
CA TYR A 222 11.10 -2.61 -5.86
C TYR A 222 10.69 -3.13 -7.23
N LEU A 223 9.40 -3.44 -7.38
CA LEU A 223 8.86 -4.16 -8.54
C LEU A 223 7.69 -3.44 -9.18
N ASP A 224 7.53 -3.63 -10.48
CA ASP A 224 6.28 -3.33 -11.18
C ASP A 224 5.21 -4.42 -10.91
N ARG A 225 4.00 -4.23 -11.45
CA ARG A 225 2.90 -5.19 -11.27
C ARG A 225 3.17 -6.57 -11.90
N PHE A 226 4.14 -6.68 -12.81
CA PHE A 226 4.54 -7.94 -13.44
C PHE A 226 5.71 -8.63 -12.69
N GLY A 227 6.11 -8.09 -11.55
CA GLY A 227 7.25 -8.60 -10.78
C GLY A 227 8.62 -8.26 -11.37
N LYS A 228 8.69 -7.33 -12.34
CA LYS A 228 9.96 -6.86 -12.90
C LYS A 228 10.59 -5.80 -12.00
N PRO A 229 11.91 -5.86 -11.78
CA PRO A 229 12.62 -4.84 -11.00
C PRO A 229 12.54 -3.45 -11.66
N ILE A 230 12.33 -2.44 -10.82
CA ILE A 230 12.42 -1.03 -11.19
C ILE A 230 13.74 -0.49 -10.66
N ARG A 231 14.41 0.37 -11.43
CA ARG A 231 15.62 1.08 -10.97
C ARG A 231 15.26 2.05 -9.83
N TRP A 232 16.20 2.25 -8.92
CA TRP A 232 16.00 3.13 -7.75
C TRP A 232 16.11 4.61 -8.08
#